data_d23d85d3d53f49350d9a997d5834e71c
#
_entry.id   d23d85d3d53f49350d9a997d5834e71c
#
_cell.length_a   1.000
_cell.length_b   1.000
_cell.length_c   1.000
_cell.angle_alpha   90.00
_cell.angle_beta   90.00
_cell.angle_gamma   90.00
#
_symmetry.space_group_name_H-M   'P 1'
#
loop_
_entity.id
_entity.type
_entity.pdbx_description
1 polymer ?
#
loop_
_entity_poly.entity_id
_entity_poly.type
_entity_poly.pdbx_seq_one_letter_code
_entity_poly.pdbx_strand_id
1 'polypeptide(L)'
;KDGKFQIAEEQLGNQLDIQKADRAIDTAIKEGLEQVSLEEQDCYIAPKVYKEDEKLKKECEDANKMLVAKITYDFGDRKEVVDSDEIADWIAFGDDYTFDLDEEKITEYVHQLGLKYDTFGLSRKFTTHDGQTITLKGGDYGWCINKKKTVAQLKELVLAGETTTVEPVYLYTGVCRDTNDLGSTYIEVSIAAQTMWLYKDGQCIVSTPVVTGNVSAGHSTPSGSVWAIDARMRDYTLTGQDYNSEVSFWL
;
A
#
# COMPACT_ATOMS: atom_id res chain seq x y z
N LYS A 1 21.21 -15.03 -6.97
CA LYS A 1 21.68 -16.28 -6.35
C LYS A 1 21.68 -16.09 -4.85
N ASP A 2 21.08 -16.98 -4.10
CA ASP A 2 21.00 -16.91 -2.62
C ASP A 2 20.29 -15.66 -2.05
N GLY A 3 19.28 -15.13 -2.77
CA GLY A 3 18.49 -13.96 -2.33
C GLY A 3 19.28 -12.65 -2.32
N LYS A 4 20.36 -12.53 -3.12
CA LYS A 4 21.18 -11.32 -3.23
C LYS A 4 21.48 -10.97 -4.68
N PHE A 5 21.58 -9.69 -4.96
CA PHE A 5 22.14 -9.21 -6.23
C PHE A 5 23.63 -9.50 -6.31
N GLN A 6 24.08 -9.88 -7.49
CA GLN A 6 25.48 -10.14 -7.78
C GLN A 6 25.86 -9.46 -9.08
N ILE A 7 27.05 -8.90 -9.13
CA ILE A 7 27.60 -8.33 -10.35
C ILE A 7 28.06 -9.49 -11.24
N ALA A 8 27.47 -9.58 -12.43
CA ALA A 8 27.93 -10.51 -13.44
C ALA A 8 29.26 -10.02 -14.08
N GLU A 9 29.98 -10.93 -14.67
CA GLU A 9 31.12 -10.53 -15.48
C GLU A 9 30.65 -9.80 -16.72
N GLU A 10 31.44 -8.82 -17.15
CA GLU A 10 31.17 -8.08 -18.36
C GLU A 10 31.14 -9.00 -19.57
N GLN A 11 30.19 -8.77 -20.45
CA GLN A 11 30.17 -9.43 -21.75
C GLN A 11 30.85 -8.52 -22.77
N LEU A 12 31.93 -9.00 -23.36
CA LEU A 12 32.58 -8.30 -24.47
C LEU A 12 31.58 -8.19 -25.62
N GLY A 13 31.36 -6.97 -26.07
CA GLY A 13 30.44 -6.70 -27.17
C GLY A 13 30.96 -7.28 -28.47
N ASN A 14 30.05 -7.56 -29.41
CA ASN A 14 30.41 -7.95 -30.79
C ASN A 14 30.38 -6.77 -31.77
N GLN A 15 30.29 -5.54 -31.25
CA GLN A 15 30.32 -4.34 -32.07
C GLN A 15 31.73 -3.93 -32.40
N LEU A 16 32.06 -3.92 -33.69
CA LEU A 16 33.38 -3.51 -34.18
C LEU A 16 33.56 -1.99 -34.05
N ASP A 17 34.75 -1.61 -33.60
CA ASP A 17 35.31 -0.29 -33.89
C ASP A 17 35.84 -0.34 -35.33
N ILE A 18 35.06 0.20 -36.26
CA ILE A 18 35.36 0.14 -37.70
C ILE A 18 36.72 0.72 -38.00
N GLN A 19 37.13 1.81 -37.32
CA GLN A 19 38.43 2.43 -37.57
C GLN A 19 39.61 1.55 -37.13
N LYS A 20 39.45 0.86 -36.01
CA LYS A 20 40.47 -0.09 -35.54
C LYS A 20 40.54 -1.34 -36.42
N ALA A 21 39.35 -1.85 -36.81
CA ALA A 21 39.27 -3.01 -37.70
C ALA A 21 39.91 -2.74 -39.06
N ASP A 22 39.61 -1.60 -39.69
CA ASP A 22 40.21 -1.19 -40.95
C ASP A 22 41.72 -1.09 -40.85
N ARG A 23 42.25 -0.49 -39.77
CA ARG A 23 43.72 -0.41 -39.56
C ARG A 23 44.35 -1.78 -39.37
N ALA A 24 43.73 -2.67 -38.64
CA ALA A 24 44.24 -4.03 -38.40
C ALA A 24 44.27 -4.82 -39.70
N ILE A 25 43.23 -4.72 -40.54
CA ILE A 25 43.13 -5.37 -41.85
C ILE A 25 44.18 -4.79 -42.80
N ASP A 26 44.28 -3.46 -42.87
CA ASP A 26 45.31 -2.80 -43.70
C ASP A 26 46.73 -3.20 -43.34
N THR A 27 47.01 -3.34 -42.05
CA THR A 27 48.31 -3.80 -41.55
C THR A 27 48.55 -5.23 -41.94
N ALA A 28 47.59 -6.13 -41.73
CA ALA A 28 47.69 -7.54 -42.11
C ALA A 28 47.97 -7.74 -43.62
N ILE A 29 47.30 -6.94 -44.47
CA ILE A 29 47.51 -6.96 -45.92
C ILE A 29 48.94 -6.52 -46.26
N LYS A 30 49.46 -5.44 -45.64
CA LYS A 30 50.81 -4.94 -45.90
C LYS A 30 51.89 -5.91 -45.45
N GLU A 31 51.64 -6.65 -44.38
CA GLU A 31 52.56 -7.65 -43.83
C GLU A 31 52.41 -9.03 -44.48
N GLY A 32 51.45 -9.21 -45.38
CA GLY A 32 51.23 -10.47 -46.08
C GLY A 32 50.69 -11.58 -45.17
N LEU A 33 49.97 -11.25 -44.13
CA LEU A 33 49.36 -12.22 -43.23
C LEU A 33 48.14 -12.86 -43.88
N GLU A 34 47.99 -14.16 -43.74
CA GLU A 34 46.89 -14.94 -44.31
C GLU A 34 45.56 -14.74 -43.50
N GLN A 35 45.68 -14.33 -42.22
CA GLN A 35 44.56 -14.09 -41.33
C GLN A 35 44.95 -13.09 -40.23
N VAL A 36 43.95 -12.37 -39.73
CA VAL A 36 44.10 -11.46 -38.58
C VAL A 36 42.90 -11.68 -37.61
N SER A 37 43.22 -11.79 -36.34
CA SER A 37 42.21 -11.84 -35.28
C SER A 37 41.83 -10.42 -34.87
N LEU A 38 40.62 -10.02 -35.18
CA LEU A 38 40.10 -8.68 -34.74
C LEU A 38 39.97 -8.58 -33.22
N GLU A 39 39.86 -9.70 -32.54
CA GLU A 39 39.78 -9.80 -31.09
C GLU A 39 41.15 -9.51 -30.46
N GLU A 40 42.23 -10.14 -30.96
CA GLU A 40 43.60 -9.90 -30.49
C GLU A 40 44.11 -8.49 -30.84
N GLN A 41 43.47 -7.83 -31.80
CA GLN A 41 43.78 -6.46 -32.22
C GLN A 41 42.90 -5.41 -31.54
N ASP A 42 42.16 -5.77 -30.47
CA ASP A 42 41.27 -4.86 -29.75
C ASP A 42 40.30 -4.08 -30.67
N CYS A 43 39.81 -4.72 -31.71
CA CYS A 43 38.92 -4.08 -32.70
C CYS A 43 37.49 -4.04 -32.30
N TYR A 44 37.10 -4.53 -31.13
CA TYR A 44 35.75 -4.43 -30.61
C TYR A 44 35.60 -3.25 -29.64
N ILE A 45 34.40 -2.68 -29.61
CA ILE A 45 34.10 -1.61 -28.65
C ILE A 45 34.10 -2.22 -27.25
N ALA A 46 34.96 -1.68 -26.38
CA ALA A 46 35.07 -2.11 -24.99
C ALA A 46 33.78 -1.80 -24.20
N PRO A 47 33.45 -2.63 -23.23
CA PRO A 47 32.34 -2.32 -22.27
C PRO A 47 32.56 -0.97 -21.61
N LYS A 48 31.47 -0.24 -21.39
CA LYS A 48 31.53 1.04 -20.70
C LYS A 48 31.72 0.91 -19.19
N VAL A 49 31.31 -0.24 -18.64
CA VAL A 49 31.38 -0.55 -17.21
C VAL A 49 31.92 -1.99 -17.07
N TYR A 50 32.81 -2.15 -16.16
CA TYR A 50 33.44 -3.44 -15.81
C TYR A 50 32.98 -3.88 -14.42
N LYS A 51 33.05 -5.19 -14.15
CA LYS A 51 32.74 -5.80 -12.86
C LYS A 51 33.45 -5.13 -11.68
N GLU A 52 34.68 -4.65 -11.95
CA GLU A 52 35.50 -3.99 -10.94
C GLU A 52 35.19 -2.52 -10.71
N ASP A 53 34.20 -1.97 -11.43
CA ASP A 53 33.78 -0.58 -11.25
C ASP A 53 33.26 -0.31 -9.83
N GLU A 54 33.84 0.68 -9.17
CA GLU A 54 33.55 0.99 -7.78
C GLU A 54 32.13 1.55 -7.58
N LYS A 55 31.58 2.27 -8.58
CA LYS A 55 30.20 2.74 -8.54
C LYS A 55 29.25 1.54 -8.58
N LEU A 56 29.48 0.61 -9.53
CA LEU A 56 28.65 -0.58 -9.68
C LEU A 56 28.68 -1.46 -8.41
N LYS A 57 29.87 -1.64 -7.81
CA LYS A 57 30.00 -2.37 -6.54
C LYS A 57 29.20 -1.73 -5.44
N LYS A 58 29.31 -0.41 -5.29
CA LYS A 58 28.56 0.34 -4.28
C LYS A 58 27.04 0.24 -4.48
N GLU A 59 26.56 0.43 -5.70
CA GLU A 59 25.13 0.29 -6.03
C GLU A 59 24.60 -1.12 -5.72
N CYS A 60 25.39 -2.16 -6.05
CA CYS A 60 25.05 -3.54 -5.72
C CYS A 60 25.02 -3.79 -4.20
N GLU A 61 25.95 -3.23 -3.44
CA GLU A 61 25.96 -3.32 -1.98
C GLU A 61 24.77 -2.60 -1.37
N ASP A 62 24.43 -1.39 -1.84
CA ASP A 62 23.34 -0.60 -1.33
C ASP A 62 21.98 -1.25 -1.66
N ALA A 63 21.82 -1.81 -2.86
CA ALA A 63 20.65 -2.63 -3.21
C ALA A 63 20.52 -3.86 -2.29
N ASN A 64 21.63 -4.54 -2.00
CA ASN A 64 21.62 -5.70 -1.09
C ASN A 64 21.32 -5.33 0.37
N LYS A 65 21.62 -4.11 0.81
CA LYS A 65 21.22 -3.63 2.15
C LYS A 65 19.71 -3.56 2.31
N MET A 66 18.99 -3.20 1.25
CA MET A 66 17.52 -3.17 1.31
C MET A 66 16.92 -4.57 1.44
N LEU A 67 17.56 -5.60 0.84
CA LEU A 67 17.08 -6.98 0.90
C LEU A 67 17.11 -7.60 2.30
N VAL A 68 17.76 -6.96 3.27
CA VAL A 68 17.73 -7.43 4.66
C VAL A 68 16.48 -6.94 5.41
N ALA A 69 15.73 -5.99 4.82
CA ALA A 69 14.50 -5.51 5.44
C ALA A 69 13.47 -6.62 5.55
N LYS A 70 12.76 -6.62 6.67
CA LYS A 70 11.63 -7.52 6.91
C LYS A 70 10.53 -6.75 7.63
N ILE A 71 9.55 -6.30 6.90
CA ILE A 71 8.46 -5.49 7.41
C ILE A 71 7.24 -6.39 7.60
N THR A 72 6.75 -6.46 8.84
CA THR A 72 5.52 -7.18 9.15
C THR A 72 4.41 -6.17 9.37
N TYR A 73 3.43 -6.13 8.48
CA TYR A 73 2.19 -5.40 8.69
C TYR A 73 1.28 -6.18 9.62
N ASP A 74 0.94 -5.59 10.76
CA ASP A 74 0.03 -6.16 11.75
C ASP A 74 -1.36 -5.52 11.59
N PHE A 75 -2.34 -6.32 11.22
CA PHE A 75 -3.73 -5.89 11.08
C PHE A 75 -4.56 -6.21 12.33
N GLY A 76 -3.91 -6.70 13.40
CA GLY A 76 -4.55 -7.12 14.65
C GLY A 76 -4.95 -8.59 14.67
N ASP A 77 -5.74 -9.05 13.71
CA ASP A 77 -6.16 -10.44 13.56
C ASP A 77 -5.27 -11.25 12.60
N ARG A 78 -4.55 -10.57 11.71
CA ARG A 78 -3.73 -11.16 10.65
C ARG A 78 -2.46 -10.34 10.43
N LYS A 79 -1.46 -10.97 9.81
CA LYS A 79 -0.19 -10.33 9.48
C LYS A 79 0.18 -10.59 8.02
N GLU A 80 0.81 -9.60 7.41
CA GLU A 80 1.47 -9.73 6.12
C GLU A 80 2.94 -9.39 6.26
N VAL A 81 3.78 -10.13 5.60
CA VAL A 81 5.23 -9.96 5.66
C VAL A 81 5.72 -9.54 4.28
N VAL A 82 6.45 -8.45 4.24
CA VAL A 82 7.28 -8.03 3.12
C VAL A 82 8.69 -8.45 3.45
N ASP A 83 9.28 -9.26 2.63
CA ASP A 83 10.66 -9.75 2.80
C ASP A 83 11.50 -9.56 1.52
N SER A 84 12.63 -10.25 1.48
CA SER A 84 13.59 -10.09 0.38
C SER A 84 13.03 -10.40 -1.00
N ASP A 85 12.03 -11.27 -1.12
CA ASP A 85 11.52 -11.68 -2.43
C ASP A 85 10.67 -10.56 -3.06
N GLU A 86 9.76 -9.95 -2.29
CA GLU A 86 9.00 -8.79 -2.74
C GLU A 86 9.92 -7.59 -2.99
N ILE A 87 10.87 -7.34 -2.08
CA ILE A 87 11.77 -6.19 -2.19
C ILE A 87 12.66 -6.33 -3.43
N ALA A 88 13.17 -7.51 -3.72
CA ALA A 88 13.97 -7.74 -4.91
C ALA A 88 13.22 -7.46 -6.21
N ASP A 89 11.91 -7.76 -6.25
CA ASP A 89 11.07 -7.44 -7.40
C ASP A 89 10.84 -5.94 -7.58
N TRP A 90 10.91 -5.16 -6.49
CA TRP A 90 10.71 -3.71 -6.52
C TRP A 90 11.97 -2.93 -6.87
N ILE A 91 13.16 -3.53 -6.79
CA ILE A 91 14.40 -2.86 -7.15
C ILE A 91 14.56 -2.89 -8.67
N ALA A 92 14.63 -1.72 -9.29
CA ALA A 92 14.89 -1.54 -10.70
C ALA A 92 16.25 -0.88 -10.91
N PHE A 93 17.05 -1.42 -11.84
CA PHE A 93 18.34 -0.84 -12.23
C PHE A 93 18.18 -0.04 -13.52
N GLY A 94 18.71 1.18 -13.52
CA GLY A 94 18.78 2.03 -14.71
C GLY A 94 19.95 1.65 -15.63
N ASP A 95 19.99 2.27 -16.82
CA ASP A 95 21.04 2.06 -17.82
C ASP A 95 22.43 2.49 -17.33
N ASP A 96 22.49 3.36 -16.34
CA ASP A 96 23.70 3.83 -15.68
C ASP A 96 24.09 3.01 -14.44
N TYR A 97 23.40 1.89 -14.23
CA TYR A 97 23.53 0.95 -13.12
C TYR A 97 23.15 1.53 -11.75
N THR A 98 22.59 2.72 -11.67
CA THR A 98 21.91 3.17 -10.46
C THR A 98 20.63 2.36 -10.26
N PHE A 99 20.21 2.20 -9.03
CA PHE A 99 18.93 1.54 -8.74
C PHE A 99 17.96 2.53 -8.12
N ASP A 100 16.67 2.22 -8.27
CA ASP A 100 15.58 2.88 -7.58
C ASP A 100 14.51 1.85 -7.21
N LEU A 101 13.66 2.21 -6.27
CA LEU A 101 12.48 1.42 -5.94
C LEU A 101 11.35 1.75 -6.91
N ASP A 102 10.83 0.74 -7.58
CA ASP A 102 9.67 0.85 -8.45
C ASP A 102 8.41 1.20 -7.62
N GLU A 103 8.06 2.48 -7.62
CA GLU A 103 6.94 3.00 -6.86
C GLU A 103 5.59 2.45 -7.34
N GLU A 104 5.47 2.08 -8.61
CA GLU A 104 4.23 1.50 -9.14
C GLU A 104 4.00 0.11 -8.55
N LYS A 105 5.03 -0.71 -8.46
CA LYS A 105 4.93 -2.04 -7.83
C LYS A 105 4.62 -1.97 -6.34
N ILE A 106 5.26 -1.05 -5.61
CA ILE A 106 4.97 -0.83 -4.19
C ILE A 106 3.53 -0.32 -4.02
N THR A 107 3.08 0.58 -4.89
CA THR A 107 1.70 1.10 -4.88
C THR A 107 0.69 -0.02 -5.14
N GLU A 108 0.98 -0.90 -6.10
CA GLU A 108 0.12 -2.06 -6.38
C GLU A 108 0.09 -3.03 -5.19
N TYR A 109 1.23 -3.32 -4.57
CA TYR A 109 1.28 -4.14 -3.37
C TYR A 109 0.38 -3.58 -2.25
N VAL A 110 0.51 -2.29 -1.95
CA VAL A 110 -0.33 -1.61 -0.93
C VAL A 110 -1.80 -1.57 -1.37
N HIS A 111 -2.08 -1.46 -2.67
CA HIS A 111 -3.44 -1.57 -3.19
C HIS A 111 -4.04 -2.96 -2.90
N GLN A 112 -3.29 -4.02 -3.12
CA GLN A 112 -3.72 -5.40 -2.83
C GLN A 112 -3.94 -5.60 -1.32
N LEU A 113 -3.12 -5.00 -0.44
CA LEU A 113 -3.39 -4.99 0.99
C LEU A 113 -4.76 -4.34 1.29
N GLY A 114 -5.07 -3.20 0.66
CA GLY A 114 -6.37 -2.55 0.80
C GLY A 114 -7.52 -3.45 0.35
N LEU A 115 -7.42 -4.09 -0.81
CA LEU A 115 -8.45 -5.02 -1.30
C LEU A 115 -8.68 -6.20 -0.33
N LYS A 116 -7.64 -6.64 0.36
CA LYS A 116 -7.68 -7.79 1.27
C LYS A 116 -8.15 -7.44 2.68
N TYR A 117 -7.85 -6.23 3.15
CA TYR A 117 -7.99 -5.85 4.57
C TYR A 117 -8.90 -4.67 4.85
N ASP A 118 -9.25 -3.85 3.87
CA ASP A 118 -10.20 -2.76 4.07
C ASP A 118 -11.62 -3.31 4.26
N THR A 119 -12.33 -2.73 5.22
CA THR A 119 -13.73 -3.05 5.51
C THR A 119 -14.66 -1.85 5.37
N PHE A 120 -14.10 -0.69 5.04
CA PHE A 120 -14.86 0.54 4.87
C PHE A 120 -15.96 0.38 3.82
N GLY A 121 -17.19 0.66 4.21
CA GLY A 121 -18.36 0.58 3.33
C GLY A 121 -18.77 -0.84 2.90
N LEU A 122 -18.12 -1.90 3.38
CA LEU A 122 -18.51 -3.27 3.05
C LEU A 122 -19.85 -3.66 3.65
N SER A 123 -20.49 -4.64 3.00
CA SER A 123 -21.72 -5.23 3.53
C SER A 123 -21.44 -6.10 4.75
N ARG A 124 -22.27 -5.93 5.81
CA ARG A 124 -22.15 -6.65 7.07
C ARG A 124 -23.44 -7.38 7.42
N LYS A 125 -23.36 -8.57 7.99
CA LYS A 125 -24.48 -9.21 8.66
C LYS A 125 -24.60 -8.61 10.06
N PHE A 126 -25.80 -8.21 10.42
CA PHE A 126 -26.10 -7.59 11.72
C PHE A 126 -27.35 -8.21 12.31
N THR A 127 -27.27 -8.58 13.59
CA THR A 127 -28.44 -9.05 14.34
C THR A 127 -29.03 -7.87 15.10
N THR A 128 -30.25 -7.50 14.74
CA THR A 128 -30.97 -6.35 15.32
C THR A 128 -31.42 -6.64 16.76
N HIS A 129 -31.86 -5.61 17.47
CA HIS A 129 -32.37 -5.72 18.83
C HIS A 129 -33.50 -6.76 19.00
N ASP A 130 -34.34 -6.91 18.00
CA ASP A 130 -35.44 -7.88 17.97
C ASP A 130 -35.01 -9.29 17.49
N GLY A 131 -33.72 -9.51 17.30
CA GLY A 131 -33.14 -10.82 16.93
C GLY A 131 -33.17 -11.16 15.44
N GLN A 132 -33.58 -10.24 14.58
CA GLN A 132 -33.55 -10.47 13.12
C GLN A 132 -32.14 -10.27 12.56
N THR A 133 -31.74 -11.10 11.63
CA THR A 133 -30.47 -10.91 10.92
C THR A 133 -30.71 -10.17 9.60
N ILE A 134 -30.15 -8.98 9.50
CA ILE A 134 -30.23 -8.14 8.31
C ILE A 134 -28.84 -7.99 7.66
N THR A 135 -28.81 -7.42 6.45
CA THR A 135 -27.57 -7.04 5.78
C THR A 135 -27.50 -5.52 5.72
N LEU A 136 -26.54 -4.96 6.41
CA LEU A 136 -26.21 -3.53 6.31
C LEU A 136 -25.25 -3.34 5.13
N LYS A 137 -25.42 -2.25 4.35
CA LYS A 137 -24.62 -1.96 3.15
C LYS A 137 -24.21 -0.50 3.14
N GLY A 138 -22.93 -0.27 2.89
CA GLY A 138 -22.40 1.09 2.79
C GLY A 138 -22.33 1.81 4.13
N GLY A 139 -22.35 3.13 4.08
CA GLY A 139 -22.01 4.02 5.18
C GLY A 139 -20.53 4.40 5.14
N ASP A 140 -20.06 5.07 6.17
CA ASP A 140 -18.71 5.62 6.28
C ASP A 140 -17.88 4.98 7.41
N TYR A 141 -18.23 3.75 7.78
CA TYR A 141 -17.58 3.01 8.85
C TYR A 141 -16.73 1.86 8.32
N GLY A 142 -15.61 1.62 9.00
CA GLY A 142 -14.73 0.47 8.80
C GLY A 142 -13.26 0.86 8.67
N TRP A 143 -12.45 -0.13 8.45
CA TRP A 143 -11.01 0.03 8.24
C TRP A 143 -10.74 0.43 6.79
N CYS A 144 -9.90 1.44 6.60
CA CYS A 144 -9.44 1.87 5.29
C CYS A 144 -7.98 2.30 5.34
N ILE A 145 -7.13 1.65 4.57
CA ILE A 145 -5.71 1.98 4.48
C ILE A 145 -5.54 3.31 3.71
N ASN A 146 -4.77 4.22 4.28
CA ASN A 146 -4.25 5.38 3.56
C ASN A 146 -3.11 4.93 2.63
N LYS A 147 -3.46 4.52 1.41
CA LYS A 147 -2.52 3.93 0.46
C LYS A 147 -1.29 4.80 0.25
N LYS A 148 -1.46 6.10 0.03
CA LYS A 148 -0.34 7.03 -0.20
C LYS A 148 0.64 7.08 0.98
N LYS A 149 0.13 7.18 2.21
CA LYS A 149 0.99 7.23 3.39
C LYS A 149 1.63 5.87 3.70
N THR A 150 0.93 4.77 3.44
CA THR A 150 1.47 3.42 3.64
C THR A 150 2.56 3.11 2.61
N VAL A 151 2.42 3.55 1.34
CA VAL A 151 3.49 3.45 0.34
C VAL A 151 4.74 4.21 0.81
N ALA A 152 4.58 5.44 1.27
CA ALA A 152 5.70 6.24 1.78
C ALA A 152 6.38 5.58 3.00
N GLN A 153 5.59 5.08 3.96
CA GLN A 153 6.08 4.33 5.11
C GLN A 153 6.87 3.08 4.68
N LEU A 154 6.32 2.29 3.75
CA LEU A 154 6.97 1.07 3.28
C LEU A 154 8.29 1.37 2.55
N LYS A 155 8.32 2.37 1.69
CA LYS A 155 9.55 2.83 1.03
C LYS A 155 10.63 3.22 2.04
N GLU A 156 10.27 4.00 3.05
CA GLU A 156 11.20 4.44 4.10
C GLU A 156 11.80 3.26 4.85
N LEU A 157 10.97 2.29 5.27
CA LEU A 157 11.41 1.10 5.99
C LEU A 157 12.30 0.18 5.14
N VAL A 158 12.00 0.03 3.85
CA VAL A 158 12.80 -0.75 2.91
C VAL A 158 14.16 -0.08 2.70
N LEU A 159 14.19 1.22 2.44
CA LEU A 159 15.44 1.98 2.25
C LEU A 159 16.34 1.96 3.50
N ALA A 160 15.74 1.93 4.69
CA ALA A 160 16.47 1.82 5.95
C ALA A 160 16.97 0.39 6.26
N GLY A 161 16.51 -0.62 5.51
CA GLY A 161 16.84 -2.04 5.80
C GLY A 161 16.23 -2.53 7.11
N GLU A 162 15.08 -2.00 7.50
CA GLU A 162 14.46 -2.24 8.81
C GLU A 162 13.87 -3.66 8.92
N THR A 163 14.05 -4.26 10.12
CA THR A 163 13.28 -5.43 10.54
C THR A 163 12.33 -5.00 11.64
N THR A 164 11.05 -4.87 11.31
CA THR A 164 10.07 -4.29 12.23
C THR A 164 8.66 -4.81 12.00
N THR A 165 7.82 -4.62 13.02
CA THR A 165 6.37 -4.84 12.92
C THR A 165 5.67 -3.49 13.06
N VAL A 166 4.84 -3.14 12.09
CA VAL A 166 4.11 -1.89 12.04
C VAL A 166 2.66 -2.11 11.65
N GLU A 167 1.80 -1.16 11.96
CA GLU A 167 0.48 -1.10 11.35
C GLU A 167 0.54 -0.29 10.04
N PRO A 168 -0.30 -0.60 9.05
CA PRO A 168 -0.51 0.31 7.92
C PRO A 168 -1.00 1.66 8.42
N VAL A 169 -0.70 2.71 7.69
CA VAL A 169 -1.29 4.02 7.99
C VAL A 169 -2.76 4.00 7.56
N TYR A 170 -3.67 4.18 8.51
CA TYR A 170 -5.10 4.17 8.22
C TYR A 170 -5.63 5.56 7.88
N LEU A 171 -6.63 5.61 7.00
CA LEU A 171 -7.50 6.74 6.75
C LEU A 171 -8.69 6.71 7.70
N TYR A 172 -9.29 5.52 7.88
CA TYR A 172 -10.37 5.23 8.81
C TYR A 172 -10.08 3.94 9.57
N THR A 173 -10.56 3.86 10.80
CA THR A 173 -10.40 2.67 11.65
C THR A 173 -11.75 2.17 12.14
N GLY A 174 -11.92 0.85 12.18
CA GLY A 174 -13.03 0.20 12.86
C GLY A 174 -12.72 -0.03 14.34
N VAL A 175 -13.70 -0.51 15.10
CA VAL A 175 -13.55 -0.78 16.54
C VAL A 175 -12.75 -2.06 16.78
N CYS A 176 -12.88 -3.04 15.93
CA CYS A 176 -12.15 -4.32 16.02
C CYS A 176 -11.88 -4.90 14.62
N ARG A 177 -11.08 -5.97 14.57
CA ARG A 177 -10.70 -6.68 13.34
C ARG A 177 -11.37 -8.05 13.20
N ASP A 178 -12.38 -8.33 13.99
CA ASP A 178 -13.09 -9.60 13.95
C ASP A 178 -14.03 -9.67 12.72
N THR A 179 -14.64 -10.81 12.49
CA THR A 179 -15.63 -11.09 11.42
C THR A 179 -16.75 -10.04 11.37
N ASN A 180 -17.05 -9.45 12.51
CA ASN A 180 -17.91 -8.28 12.66
C ASN A 180 -17.09 -7.13 13.25
N ASP A 181 -16.58 -6.24 12.40
CA ASP A 181 -15.76 -5.08 12.81
C ASP A 181 -16.53 -4.00 13.57
N LEU A 182 -17.84 -4.17 13.78
CA LEU A 182 -18.69 -3.29 14.59
C LEU A 182 -18.41 -3.43 16.09
N GLY A 183 -17.88 -4.57 16.52
CA GLY A 183 -17.68 -4.87 17.93
C GLY A 183 -18.99 -4.99 18.71
N SER A 184 -18.90 -4.75 20.02
CA SER A 184 -20.01 -4.92 20.97
C SER A 184 -20.52 -3.60 21.58
N THR A 185 -19.96 -2.48 21.13
CA THR A 185 -20.36 -1.14 21.59
C THR A 185 -20.80 -0.32 20.38
N TYR A 186 -22.10 -0.08 20.26
CA TYR A 186 -22.70 0.62 19.12
C TYR A 186 -24.05 1.22 19.47
N ILE A 187 -24.56 2.06 18.59
CA ILE A 187 -25.93 2.58 18.62
C ILE A 187 -26.71 1.92 17.49
N GLU A 188 -27.85 1.32 17.83
CA GLU A 188 -28.83 0.85 16.86
C GLU A 188 -30.03 1.78 16.84
N VAL A 189 -30.49 2.18 15.65
CA VAL A 189 -31.68 2.99 15.45
C VAL A 189 -32.64 2.27 14.53
N SER A 190 -33.82 1.94 15.01
CA SER A 190 -34.90 1.42 14.18
C SER A 190 -35.81 2.57 13.75
N ILE A 191 -35.79 2.89 12.46
CA ILE A 191 -36.67 3.89 11.86
C ILE A 191 -38.13 3.44 11.95
N ALA A 192 -38.41 2.14 11.79
CA ALA A 192 -39.79 1.64 11.90
C ALA A 192 -40.35 1.70 13.33
N ALA A 193 -39.52 1.36 14.32
CA ALA A 193 -39.92 1.40 15.72
C ALA A 193 -39.77 2.81 16.34
N GLN A 194 -39.13 3.76 15.67
CA GLN A 194 -38.77 5.07 16.19
C GLN A 194 -38.11 4.96 17.57
N THR A 195 -37.16 4.04 17.67
CA THR A 195 -36.44 3.70 18.90
C THR A 195 -34.94 3.55 18.65
N MET A 196 -34.16 4.03 19.58
CA MET A 196 -32.72 3.90 19.63
C MET A 196 -32.31 3.03 20.81
N TRP A 197 -31.35 2.16 20.61
CA TRP A 197 -30.68 1.36 21.65
C TRP A 197 -29.18 1.64 21.63
N LEU A 198 -28.64 1.91 22.83
CA LEU A 198 -27.18 1.99 23.02
C LEU A 198 -26.71 0.70 23.65
N TYR A 199 -25.82 0.02 22.96
CA TYR A 199 -25.09 -1.14 23.46
C TYR A 199 -23.69 -0.73 23.92
N LYS A 200 -23.30 -1.25 25.06
CA LYS A 200 -21.94 -1.16 25.58
C LYS A 200 -21.51 -2.55 26.04
N ASP A 201 -20.38 -3.04 25.51
CA ASP A 201 -19.86 -4.37 25.79
C ASP A 201 -20.91 -5.49 25.65
N GLY A 202 -21.76 -5.39 24.62
CA GLY A 202 -22.82 -6.34 24.31
C GLY A 202 -24.09 -6.19 25.14
N GLN A 203 -24.13 -5.27 26.10
CA GLN A 203 -25.30 -5.01 26.94
C GLN A 203 -26.06 -3.75 26.49
N CYS A 204 -27.35 -3.87 26.32
CA CYS A 204 -28.22 -2.71 26.07
C CYS A 204 -28.35 -1.88 27.34
N ILE A 205 -27.71 -0.69 27.36
CA ILE A 205 -27.67 0.20 28.52
C ILE A 205 -28.65 1.37 28.42
N VAL A 206 -29.11 1.70 27.20
CA VAL A 206 -30.14 2.73 26.96
C VAL A 206 -31.11 2.23 25.91
N SER A 207 -32.38 2.46 26.15
CA SER A 207 -33.46 2.34 25.17
C SER A 207 -34.32 3.58 25.27
N THR A 208 -34.51 4.29 24.16
CA THR A 208 -35.26 5.56 24.16
C THR A 208 -35.98 5.76 22.83
N PRO A 209 -37.17 6.35 22.84
CA PRO A 209 -37.81 6.79 21.61
C PRO A 209 -37.00 7.90 20.95
N VAL A 210 -37.02 7.90 19.62
CA VAL A 210 -36.35 8.92 18.78
C VAL A 210 -37.30 9.40 17.70
N VAL A 211 -36.98 10.55 17.12
CA VAL A 211 -37.66 11.04 15.91
C VAL A 211 -36.65 10.99 14.78
N THR A 212 -37.01 10.28 13.74
CA THR A 212 -36.17 10.20 12.51
C THR A 212 -36.63 11.22 11.48
N GLY A 213 -35.85 11.41 10.44
CA GLY A 213 -36.09 12.40 9.40
C GLY A 213 -37.47 12.26 8.71
N ASN A 214 -38.03 13.37 8.28
CA ASN A 214 -39.31 13.43 7.59
C ASN A 214 -39.16 13.09 6.09
N VAL A 215 -39.52 11.88 5.72
CA VAL A 215 -39.47 11.40 4.32
C VAL A 215 -40.34 12.26 3.39
N SER A 216 -41.50 12.68 3.83
CA SER A 216 -42.43 13.49 3.04
C SER A 216 -41.88 14.89 2.72
N ALA A 217 -40.98 15.40 3.56
CA ALA A 217 -40.28 16.67 3.36
C ALA A 217 -38.93 16.51 2.64
N GLY A 218 -38.58 15.32 2.18
CA GLY A 218 -37.28 15.05 1.53
C GLY A 218 -36.10 14.90 2.50
N HIS A 219 -36.33 14.79 3.79
CA HIS A 219 -35.33 14.68 4.84
C HIS A 219 -35.38 13.28 5.47
N SER A 220 -35.05 12.25 4.68
CA SER A 220 -34.99 10.87 5.18
C SER A 220 -33.69 10.59 5.96
N THR A 221 -33.85 9.91 7.12
CA THR A 221 -32.70 9.33 7.81
C THR A 221 -32.14 8.16 6.96
N PRO A 222 -30.84 8.14 6.63
CA PRO A 222 -30.25 7.01 5.94
C PRO A 222 -30.44 5.70 6.71
N SER A 223 -30.75 4.62 6.00
CA SER A 223 -31.05 3.32 6.61
C SER A 223 -30.29 2.18 5.96
N GLY A 224 -30.17 1.06 6.67
CA GLY A 224 -29.51 -0.15 6.17
C GLY A 224 -27.99 0.00 5.99
N SER A 225 -27.38 0.96 6.67
CA SER A 225 -25.96 1.31 6.56
C SER A 225 -25.32 1.41 7.94
N VAL A 226 -23.99 1.48 7.97
CA VAL A 226 -23.18 1.68 9.18
C VAL A 226 -22.44 2.99 9.09
N TRP A 227 -22.55 3.81 10.12
CA TRP A 227 -21.99 5.15 10.19
C TRP A 227 -21.02 5.28 11.36
N ALA A 228 -19.94 6.00 11.15
CA ALA A 228 -19.05 6.41 12.24
C ALA A 228 -19.65 7.60 13.01
N ILE A 229 -19.24 7.76 14.26
CA ILE A 229 -19.51 9.00 15.01
C ILE A 229 -18.32 9.93 14.77
N ASP A 230 -18.48 10.88 13.87
CA ASP A 230 -17.40 11.77 13.41
C ASP A 230 -17.22 13.00 14.30
N ALA A 231 -18.26 13.40 14.99
CA ALA A 231 -18.24 14.57 15.87
C ALA A 231 -18.88 14.28 17.22
N ARG A 232 -18.42 14.98 18.25
CA ARG A 232 -19.00 14.93 19.61
C ARG A 232 -18.94 16.32 20.17
N MET A 233 -20.09 17.00 20.18
CA MET A 233 -20.18 18.37 20.64
C MET A 233 -21.23 18.49 21.74
N ARG A 234 -21.02 19.43 22.64
CA ARG A 234 -21.95 19.79 23.72
C ARG A 234 -22.33 21.24 23.58
N ASP A 235 -23.62 21.55 23.86
CA ASP A 235 -24.17 22.90 23.80
C ASP A 235 -23.82 23.57 22.45
N TYR A 236 -24.26 22.94 21.37
CA TYR A 236 -23.93 23.32 20.00
C TYR A 236 -25.14 23.89 19.27
N THR A 237 -24.94 24.89 18.41
CA THR A 237 -25.99 25.42 17.55
C THR A 237 -25.88 24.84 16.16
N LEU A 238 -26.84 24.03 15.75
CA LEU A 238 -26.99 23.56 14.41
C LEU A 238 -27.50 24.67 13.52
N THR A 239 -26.74 25.08 12.52
CA THR A 239 -27.09 26.15 11.59
C THR A 239 -27.31 25.56 10.20
N GLY A 240 -28.48 25.74 9.63
CA GLY A 240 -28.83 25.42 8.25
C GLY A 240 -29.26 26.64 7.48
N GLN A 241 -29.68 26.46 6.22
CA GLN A 241 -30.06 27.57 5.35
C GLN A 241 -31.20 28.40 5.92
N ASP A 242 -32.18 27.75 6.59
CA ASP A 242 -33.40 28.39 7.09
C ASP A 242 -33.67 28.10 8.58
N TYR A 243 -32.65 27.60 9.33
CA TYR A 243 -32.82 27.31 10.75
C TYR A 243 -31.56 27.49 11.57
N ASN A 244 -31.74 27.83 12.83
CA ASN A 244 -30.76 27.71 13.90
C ASN A 244 -31.41 26.94 15.04
N SER A 245 -30.79 25.83 15.45
CA SER A 245 -31.30 24.98 16.53
C SER A 245 -30.21 24.74 17.56
N GLU A 246 -30.45 25.15 18.80
CA GLU A 246 -29.58 24.83 19.92
C GLU A 246 -29.81 23.38 20.36
N VAL A 247 -28.73 22.61 20.50
CA VAL A 247 -28.76 21.23 20.96
C VAL A 247 -27.78 21.05 22.12
N SER A 248 -28.20 20.30 23.15
CA SER A 248 -27.32 20.00 24.28
C SER A 248 -26.20 19.02 23.91
N PHE A 249 -26.44 18.13 22.96
CA PHE A 249 -25.48 17.16 22.45
C PHE A 249 -25.64 16.99 20.95
N TRP A 250 -24.53 16.89 20.27
CA TRP A 250 -24.42 16.57 18.84
C TRP A 250 -23.40 15.45 18.62
N LEU A 251 -23.80 14.43 17.87
CA LEU A 251 -22.96 13.29 17.47
C LEU A 251 -22.92 13.17 15.94
#